data_040e309ab4997eca6fa42790d02e00f4
#
_entry.id   040e309ab4997eca6fa42790d02e00f4
#
_cell.length_a   1.000
_cell.length_b   1.000
_cell.length_c   1.000
_cell.angle_alpha   90.00
_cell.angle_beta   90.00
_cell.angle_gamma   90.00
#
_symmetry.space_group_name_H-M   'P 1'
#
loop_
_entity.id
_entity.type
_entity.pdbx_description
1 polymer ?
#
loop_
_entity_poly.entity_id
_entity_poly.type
_entity_poly.pdbx_seq_one_letter_code
_entity_poly.pdbx_strand_id
1 'polypeptide(L)'
;MSFSKEIWGNNIWYLFHSLAHKIREDKFEVHKNNLFFIIKTVCNTLPCPECSKDATNMLNKINFNNIRNKSDFKMFLFNFHNAINAKLNKPLFSYNNLDDKYNNVNFNAIYNNVYVIYNTNTNNPLLMSSSFHKNLAFPKIAQALNAMKNDLL
;
A
#
# COMPACT_ATOMS: atom_id res chain seq x y z
N MET A 1 14.56 16.05 -4.83
CA MET A 1 14.72 15.51 -3.47
C MET A 1 13.94 14.19 -3.37
N SER A 2 14.53 13.16 -2.78
CA SER A 2 13.86 11.89 -2.55
C SER A 2 13.63 11.66 -1.06
N PHE A 3 12.60 10.89 -0.73
CA PHE A 3 12.29 10.54 0.66
C PHE A 3 13.10 9.33 1.10
N SER A 4 13.43 9.27 2.41
CA SER A 4 14.04 8.09 2.99
C SER A 4 13.08 6.89 2.92
N LYS A 5 13.65 5.68 2.93
CA LYS A 5 12.89 4.43 2.93
C LYS A 5 11.90 4.35 4.11
N GLU A 6 12.31 4.86 5.26
CA GLU A 6 11.44 4.87 6.44
C GLU A 6 10.21 5.77 6.21
N ILE A 7 10.40 6.96 5.63
CA ILE A 7 9.30 7.89 5.39
C ILE A 7 8.33 7.34 4.35
N TRP A 8 8.82 6.96 3.16
CA TRP A 8 7.90 6.48 2.12
C TRP A 8 7.28 5.13 2.50
N GLY A 9 8.03 4.27 3.16
CA GLY A 9 7.52 2.95 3.59
C GLY A 9 6.39 3.07 4.59
N ASN A 10 6.54 3.92 5.61
CA ASN A 10 5.48 4.15 6.58
C ASN A 10 4.21 4.69 5.93
N ASN A 11 4.34 5.63 4.99
CA ASN A 11 3.17 6.19 4.29
C ASN A 11 2.48 5.15 3.40
N ILE A 12 3.24 4.27 2.75
CA ILE A 12 2.67 3.17 1.96
C ILE A 12 1.89 2.20 2.86
N TRP A 13 2.46 1.82 4.01
CA TRP A 13 1.76 0.95 4.95
C TRP A 13 0.50 1.61 5.52
N TYR A 14 0.54 2.91 5.81
CA TYR A 14 -0.65 3.65 6.21
C TYR A 14 -1.72 3.64 5.13
N LEU A 15 -1.33 3.78 3.86
CA LEU A 15 -2.28 3.66 2.75
C LEU A 15 -2.95 2.28 2.73
N PHE A 16 -2.16 1.22 2.77
CA PHE A 16 -2.68 -0.15 2.67
C PHE A 16 -3.60 -0.49 3.83
N HIS A 17 -3.12 -0.30 5.06
CA HIS A 17 -3.91 -0.64 6.25
C HIS A 17 -5.16 0.24 6.39
N SER A 18 -5.06 1.52 6.01
CA SER A 18 -6.22 2.41 6.06
C SER A 18 -7.30 1.99 5.08
N LEU A 19 -6.93 1.55 3.88
CA LEU A 19 -7.90 1.00 2.92
C LEU A 19 -8.64 -0.20 3.52
N ALA A 20 -7.91 -1.11 4.16
CA ALA A 20 -8.51 -2.29 4.78
C ALA A 20 -9.44 -1.94 5.94
N HIS A 21 -9.09 -0.91 6.71
CA HIS A 21 -9.87 -0.51 7.90
C HIS A 21 -11.05 0.38 7.55
N LYS A 22 -10.97 1.13 6.45
CA LYS A 22 -12.00 2.11 6.10
C LYS A 22 -12.98 1.63 5.04
N ILE A 23 -12.65 0.61 4.24
CA ILE A 23 -13.61 0.08 3.28
C ILE A 23 -14.83 -0.48 4.01
N ARG A 24 -16.02 -0.14 3.55
CA ARG A 24 -17.25 -0.69 4.11
C ARG A 24 -17.32 -2.19 3.85
N GLU A 25 -17.71 -2.96 4.86
CA GLU A 25 -17.80 -4.40 4.76
C GLU A 25 -18.70 -4.84 3.60
N ASP A 26 -19.85 -4.17 3.45
CA ASP A 26 -20.83 -4.47 2.40
C ASP A 26 -20.36 -4.05 0.99
N LYS A 27 -19.25 -3.31 0.90
CA LYS A 27 -18.68 -2.85 -0.37
C LYS A 27 -17.36 -3.50 -0.72
N PHE A 28 -16.85 -4.38 0.12
CA PHE A 28 -15.57 -5.04 -0.14
C PHE A 28 -15.58 -5.79 -1.47
N GLU A 29 -16.61 -6.59 -1.72
CA GLU A 29 -16.67 -7.40 -2.95
C GLU A 29 -16.72 -6.53 -4.20
N VAL A 30 -17.43 -5.41 -4.14
CA VAL A 30 -17.52 -4.46 -5.26
C VAL A 30 -16.14 -3.86 -5.58
N HIS A 31 -15.34 -3.54 -4.56
CA HIS A 31 -14.06 -2.85 -4.73
C HIS A 31 -12.83 -3.75 -4.66
N LYS A 32 -13.03 -5.04 -4.49
CA LYS A 32 -11.96 -6.03 -4.31
C LYS A 32 -10.88 -5.93 -5.38
N ASN A 33 -11.28 -5.86 -6.64
CA ASN A 33 -10.32 -5.79 -7.75
C ASN A 33 -9.53 -4.47 -7.73
N ASN A 34 -10.17 -3.36 -7.38
CA ASN A 34 -9.48 -2.07 -7.23
C ASN A 34 -8.50 -2.10 -6.06
N LEU A 35 -8.88 -2.71 -4.94
CA LEU A 35 -7.99 -2.85 -3.78
C LEU A 35 -6.74 -3.65 -4.14
N PHE A 36 -6.91 -4.80 -4.80
CA PHE A 36 -5.78 -5.63 -5.21
C PHE A 36 -4.92 -4.95 -6.26
N PHE A 37 -5.55 -4.23 -7.19
CA PHE A 37 -4.83 -3.43 -8.19
C PHE A 37 -3.93 -2.39 -7.52
N ILE A 38 -4.44 -1.69 -6.52
CA ILE A 38 -3.66 -0.69 -5.77
C ILE A 38 -2.46 -1.35 -5.09
N ILE A 39 -2.69 -2.43 -4.34
CA ILE A 39 -1.61 -3.14 -3.64
C ILE A 39 -0.53 -3.60 -4.62
N LYS A 40 -0.91 -4.25 -5.71
CA LYS A 40 0.03 -4.77 -6.69
C LYS A 40 0.79 -3.66 -7.41
N THR A 41 0.08 -2.60 -7.80
CA THR A 41 0.69 -1.49 -8.55
C THR A 41 1.67 -0.72 -7.67
N VAL A 42 1.28 -0.43 -6.42
CA VAL A 42 2.18 0.25 -5.48
C VAL A 42 3.42 -0.60 -5.21
N CYS A 43 3.26 -1.89 -4.92
CA CYS A 43 4.39 -2.77 -4.65
C CYS A 43 5.33 -2.90 -5.86
N ASN A 44 4.80 -2.79 -7.08
CA ASN A 44 5.60 -2.86 -8.30
C ASN A 44 6.30 -1.54 -8.64
N THR A 45 5.96 -0.44 -7.98
CA THR A 45 6.45 0.90 -8.29
C THR A 45 7.01 1.64 -7.08
N LEU A 46 7.54 0.91 -6.10
CA LEU A 46 8.16 1.52 -4.93
C LEU A 46 9.40 2.34 -5.33
N PRO A 47 9.75 3.38 -4.54
CA PRO A 47 10.94 4.19 -4.82
C PRO A 47 12.28 3.42 -4.76
N CYS A 48 12.26 2.19 -4.31
CA CYS A 48 13.41 1.30 -4.21
C CYS A 48 13.17 0.08 -5.12
N PRO A 49 13.92 -0.09 -6.23
CA PRO A 49 13.68 -1.22 -7.15
C PRO A 49 13.82 -2.59 -6.49
N GLU A 50 14.78 -2.76 -5.59
CA GLU A 50 14.95 -3.99 -4.83
C GLU A 50 13.75 -4.29 -3.95
N CYS A 51 13.23 -3.25 -3.29
CA CYS A 51 12.04 -3.37 -2.45
C CYS A 51 10.81 -3.78 -3.27
N SER A 52 10.67 -3.21 -4.47
CA SER A 52 9.59 -3.59 -5.40
C SER A 52 9.70 -5.05 -5.82
N LYS A 53 10.90 -5.51 -6.13
CA LYS A 53 11.16 -6.90 -6.50
C LYS A 53 10.77 -7.85 -5.35
N ASP A 54 11.19 -7.54 -4.15
CA ASP A 54 10.90 -8.37 -2.97
C ASP A 54 9.40 -8.42 -2.68
N ALA A 55 8.75 -7.26 -2.67
CA ALA A 55 7.31 -7.18 -2.42
C ALA A 55 6.51 -7.91 -3.50
N THR A 56 6.86 -7.71 -4.76
CA THR A 56 6.20 -8.38 -5.90
C THR A 56 6.37 -9.90 -5.81
N ASN A 57 7.55 -10.38 -5.47
CA ASN A 57 7.80 -11.81 -5.32
C ASN A 57 6.95 -12.42 -4.19
N MET A 58 6.78 -11.70 -3.09
CA MET A 58 5.91 -12.14 -2.00
C MET A 58 4.44 -12.19 -2.43
N LEU A 59 3.98 -11.14 -3.13
CA LEU A 59 2.59 -11.07 -3.62
C LEU A 59 2.28 -12.17 -4.64
N ASN A 60 3.25 -12.55 -5.47
CA ASN A 60 3.07 -13.62 -6.46
C ASN A 60 2.79 -14.99 -5.83
N LYS A 61 3.11 -15.17 -4.56
CA LYS A 61 2.83 -16.39 -3.82
C LYS A 61 1.45 -16.40 -3.16
N ILE A 62 0.72 -15.30 -3.22
CA ILE A 62 -0.57 -15.15 -2.57
C ILE A 62 -1.68 -15.53 -3.53
N ASN A 63 -2.61 -16.36 -3.06
CA ASN A 63 -3.85 -16.63 -3.78
C ASN A 63 -4.90 -15.60 -3.33
N PHE A 64 -5.10 -14.56 -4.14
CA PHE A 64 -6.04 -13.49 -3.81
C PHE A 64 -7.49 -13.97 -3.74
N ASN A 65 -7.81 -15.12 -4.29
CA ASN A 65 -9.15 -15.73 -4.15
C ASN A 65 -9.46 -16.13 -2.70
N ASN A 66 -8.45 -16.29 -1.86
CA ASN A 66 -8.62 -16.58 -0.44
C ASN A 66 -8.95 -15.34 0.39
N ILE A 67 -8.86 -14.15 -0.19
CA ILE A 67 -9.20 -12.88 0.47
C ILE A 67 -10.64 -12.55 0.05
N ARG A 68 -11.63 -12.91 0.89
CA ARG A 68 -13.04 -12.91 0.54
C ARG A 68 -13.85 -11.80 1.18
N ASN A 69 -13.30 -11.16 2.21
CA ASN A 69 -13.99 -10.12 2.95
C ASN A 69 -12.99 -9.14 3.56
N LYS A 70 -13.50 -8.10 4.21
CA LYS A 70 -12.68 -7.08 4.86
C LYS A 70 -11.75 -7.68 5.92
N SER A 71 -12.22 -8.63 6.72
CA SER A 71 -11.42 -9.29 7.75
C SER A 71 -10.25 -10.06 7.15
N ASP A 72 -10.49 -10.81 6.07
CA ASP A 72 -9.43 -11.52 5.34
C ASP A 72 -8.40 -10.52 4.79
N PHE A 73 -8.86 -9.38 4.29
CA PHE A 73 -7.98 -8.34 3.73
C PHE A 73 -7.10 -7.70 4.80
N LYS A 74 -7.67 -7.40 5.97
CA LYS A 74 -6.89 -6.92 7.12
C LYS A 74 -5.81 -7.92 7.52
N MET A 75 -6.17 -9.20 7.59
CA MET A 75 -5.24 -10.27 7.98
C MET A 75 -4.14 -10.45 6.94
N PHE A 76 -4.49 -10.41 5.66
CA PHE A 76 -3.51 -10.49 4.57
C PHE A 76 -2.47 -9.37 4.71
N LEU A 77 -2.90 -8.14 4.86
CA LEU A 77 -1.99 -6.99 4.97
C LEU A 77 -1.15 -7.06 6.24
N PHE A 78 -1.73 -7.50 7.34
CA PHE A 78 -1.00 -7.72 8.59
C PHE A 78 0.13 -8.73 8.39
N ASN A 79 -0.16 -9.87 7.78
CA ASN A 79 0.82 -10.91 7.53
C ASN A 79 1.89 -10.46 6.52
N PHE A 80 1.49 -9.76 5.48
CA PHE A 80 2.39 -9.21 4.47
C PHE A 80 3.35 -8.19 5.08
N HIS A 81 2.82 -7.27 5.90
CA HIS A 81 3.64 -6.25 6.58
C HIS A 81 4.67 -6.93 7.50
N ASN A 82 4.25 -7.91 8.29
CA ASN A 82 5.17 -8.62 9.18
C ASN A 82 6.18 -9.49 8.43
N ALA A 83 5.84 -10.04 7.28
CA ALA A 83 6.79 -10.75 6.44
C ALA A 83 7.90 -9.81 5.94
N ILE A 84 7.53 -8.60 5.52
CA ILE A 84 8.51 -7.57 5.13
C ILE A 84 9.34 -7.14 6.35
N ASN A 85 8.72 -6.91 7.50
CA ASN A 85 9.43 -6.55 8.73
C ASN A 85 10.46 -7.61 9.13
N ALA A 86 10.09 -8.88 9.06
CA ALA A 86 11.00 -9.99 9.36
C ALA A 86 12.19 -10.00 8.40
N LYS A 87 11.96 -9.79 7.11
CA LYS A 87 13.03 -9.72 6.11
C LYS A 87 13.99 -8.56 6.38
N LEU A 88 13.48 -7.44 6.89
CA LEU A 88 14.27 -6.25 7.20
C LEU A 88 14.82 -6.23 8.62
N ASN A 89 14.62 -7.31 9.38
CA ASN A 89 15.01 -7.41 10.80
C ASN A 89 14.38 -6.31 11.67
N LYS A 90 13.14 -5.89 11.33
CA LYS A 90 12.37 -4.95 12.12
C LYS A 90 11.46 -5.69 13.09
N PRO A 91 11.07 -5.05 14.22
CA PRO A 91 10.12 -5.66 15.15
C PRO A 91 8.80 -6.00 14.46
N LEU A 92 8.21 -7.13 14.84
CA LEU A 92 6.90 -7.53 14.34
C LEU A 92 5.81 -6.75 15.08
N PHE A 93 4.75 -6.41 14.34
CA PHE A 93 3.61 -5.70 14.88
C PHE A 93 2.58 -6.70 15.43
N SER A 94 1.94 -6.37 16.57
CA SER A 94 0.93 -7.24 17.16
C SER A 94 -0.44 -6.99 16.53
N TYR A 95 -1.16 -8.06 16.20
CA TYR A 95 -2.51 -7.98 15.65
C TYR A 95 -3.47 -7.22 16.58
N ASN A 96 -3.31 -7.37 17.89
CA ASN A 96 -4.18 -6.70 18.87
C ASN A 96 -4.08 -5.17 18.81
N ASN A 97 -3.00 -4.62 18.28
CA ASN A 97 -2.78 -3.18 18.15
C ASN A 97 -3.18 -2.63 16.79
N LEU A 98 -3.62 -3.48 15.88
CA LEU A 98 -3.86 -3.11 14.49
C LEU A 98 -5.00 -2.09 14.36
N ASP A 99 -6.13 -2.36 14.99
CA ASP A 99 -7.31 -1.47 14.92
C ASP A 99 -7.03 -0.12 15.57
N ASP A 100 -6.36 -0.10 16.71
CA ASP A 100 -6.01 1.15 17.40
C ASP A 100 -5.15 2.06 16.52
N LYS A 101 -4.25 1.46 15.75
CA LYS A 101 -3.34 2.23 14.91
C LYS A 101 -4.03 2.78 13.66
N TYR A 102 -4.95 2.05 13.05
CA TYR A 102 -5.43 2.37 11.71
C TYR A 102 -6.89 2.78 11.60
N ASN A 103 -7.73 2.57 12.63
CA ASN A 103 -9.16 2.91 12.55
C ASN A 103 -9.43 4.41 12.47
N ASN A 104 -8.63 5.23 13.12
CA ASN A 104 -8.89 6.67 13.27
C ASN A 104 -7.96 7.55 12.42
N VAL A 105 -7.33 6.99 11.39
CA VAL A 105 -6.42 7.75 10.53
C VAL A 105 -7.20 8.67 9.59
N ASN A 106 -6.61 9.82 9.27
CA ASN A 106 -7.13 10.73 8.27
C ASN A 106 -6.69 10.27 6.88
N PHE A 107 -7.61 9.67 6.13
CA PHE A 107 -7.30 9.12 4.81
C PHE A 107 -6.84 10.20 3.83
N ASN A 108 -7.44 11.41 3.89
CA ASN A 108 -7.03 12.50 3.00
C ASN A 108 -5.57 12.92 3.23
N ALA A 109 -5.14 12.95 4.49
CA ALA A 109 -3.74 13.25 4.81
C ALA A 109 -2.80 12.16 4.27
N ILE A 110 -3.19 10.89 4.40
CA ILE A 110 -2.43 9.77 3.87
C ILE A 110 -2.34 9.84 2.35
N TYR A 111 -3.46 10.10 1.68
CA TYR A 111 -3.51 10.26 0.22
C TYR A 111 -2.55 11.35 -0.23
N ASN A 112 -2.58 12.51 0.43
CA ASN A 112 -1.72 13.64 0.06
C ASN A 112 -0.23 13.29 0.26
N ASN A 113 0.12 12.57 1.32
CA ASN A 113 1.49 12.14 1.56
C ASN A 113 1.97 11.17 0.45
N VAL A 114 1.12 10.24 0.07
CA VAL A 114 1.44 9.29 -1.01
C VAL A 114 1.55 10.02 -2.35
N TYR A 115 0.66 10.99 -2.61
CA TYR A 115 0.73 11.84 -3.80
C TYR A 115 2.10 12.51 -3.90
N VAL A 116 2.57 13.13 -2.81
CA VAL A 116 3.88 13.80 -2.80
C VAL A 116 5.01 12.82 -3.06
N ILE A 117 4.97 11.63 -2.44
CA ILE A 117 5.99 10.59 -2.64
C ILE A 117 6.06 10.17 -4.11
N TYR A 118 4.91 9.93 -4.74
CA TYR A 118 4.85 9.48 -6.12
C TYR A 118 5.25 10.56 -7.12
N ASN A 119 5.08 11.83 -6.78
CA ASN A 119 5.37 12.94 -7.68
C ASN A 119 6.70 13.64 -7.36
N THR A 120 7.48 13.12 -6.41
CA THR A 120 8.82 13.62 -6.13
C THR A 120 9.83 12.93 -7.03
N ASN A 121 10.56 13.72 -7.82
CA ASN A 121 11.57 13.22 -8.74
C ASN A 121 12.91 13.05 -8.03
N THR A 122 13.70 12.11 -8.52
CA THR A 122 15.07 11.91 -8.05
C THR A 122 16.06 12.39 -9.12
N ASN A 123 17.18 12.95 -8.64
CA ASN A 123 18.32 13.29 -9.50
C ASN A 123 19.33 12.14 -9.62
N ASN A 124 19.11 11.04 -8.93
CA ASN A 124 19.99 9.87 -8.99
C ASN A 124 19.73 9.09 -10.29
N PRO A 125 20.71 9.01 -11.22
CA PRO A 125 20.49 8.29 -12.49
C PRO A 125 20.09 6.82 -12.32
N LEU A 126 20.53 6.16 -11.24
CA LEU A 126 20.18 4.77 -10.96
C LEU A 126 18.70 4.58 -10.63
N LEU A 127 18.01 5.65 -10.19
CA LEU A 127 16.62 5.61 -9.79
C LEU A 127 15.68 6.35 -10.75
N MET A 128 16.21 6.95 -11.84
CA MET A 128 15.38 7.73 -12.76
C MET A 128 14.31 6.88 -13.46
N SER A 129 14.64 5.68 -13.86
CA SER A 129 13.67 4.76 -14.47
C SER A 129 12.56 4.39 -13.49
N SER A 130 12.91 4.12 -12.24
CA SER A 130 11.94 3.84 -11.17
C SER A 130 11.01 5.02 -10.93
N SER A 131 11.56 6.25 -10.89
CA SER A 131 10.75 7.48 -10.74
C SER A 131 9.78 7.66 -11.90
N PHE A 132 10.23 7.39 -13.14
CA PHE A 132 9.38 7.48 -14.33
C PHE A 132 8.20 6.51 -14.23
N HIS A 133 8.45 5.24 -13.90
CA HIS A 133 7.39 4.24 -13.74
C HIS A 133 6.44 4.61 -12.61
N LYS A 134 6.96 5.11 -11.50
CA LYS A 134 6.19 5.59 -10.38
C LYS A 134 5.23 6.71 -10.79
N ASN A 135 5.74 7.70 -11.52
CA ASN A 135 4.92 8.84 -11.97
C ASN A 135 3.82 8.42 -12.94
N LEU A 136 4.07 7.42 -13.79
CA LEU A 136 3.06 6.88 -14.70
C LEU A 136 2.00 6.06 -13.96
N ALA A 137 2.37 5.40 -12.88
CA ALA A 137 1.46 4.54 -12.13
C ALA A 137 0.46 5.33 -11.28
N PHE A 138 0.86 6.48 -10.74
CA PHE A 138 0.04 7.20 -9.77
C PHE A 138 -1.34 7.60 -10.30
N PRO A 139 -1.50 8.11 -11.55
CA PRO A 139 -2.85 8.42 -12.05
C PRO A 139 -3.80 7.22 -12.03
N LYS A 140 -3.30 6.02 -12.27
CA LYS A 140 -4.10 4.78 -12.22
C LYS A 140 -4.48 4.42 -10.79
N ILE A 141 -3.56 4.58 -9.85
CA ILE A 141 -3.81 4.40 -8.42
C ILE A 141 -4.86 5.40 -7.95
N ALA A 142 -4.71 6.67 -8.32
CA ALA A 142 -5.65 7.74 -7.95
C ALA A 142 -7.05 7.46 -8.50
N GLN A 143 -7.16 6.96 -9.73
CA GLN A 143 -8.43 6.59 -10.33
C GLN A 143 -9.11 5.46 -9.53
N ALA A 144 -8.36 4.43 -9.15
CA ALA A 144 -8.89 3.33 -8.35
C ALA A 144 -9.34 3.81 -6.96
N LEU A 145 -8.57 4.68 -6.31
CA LEU A 145 -8.94 5.26 -5.03
C LEU A 145 -10.21 6.11 -5.13
N ASN A 146 -10.30 6.92 -6.18
CA ASN A 146 -11.48 7.77 -6.40
C ASN A 146 -12.74 6.96 -6.64
N ALA A 147 -12.63 5.79 -7.29
CA ALA A 147 -13.77 4.91 -7.53
C ALA A 147 -14.39 4.38 -6.23
N MET A 148 -13.62 4.31 -5.15
CA MET A 148 -14.11 3.75 -3.88
C MET A 148 -14.24 4.75 -2.75
N LYS A 149 -13.93 6.05 -2.98
CA LYS A 149 -13.83 7.02 -1.89
C LYS A 149 -15.12 7.19 -1.08
N ASN A 150 -16.29 7.04 -1.72
CA ASN A 150 -17.58 7.20 -1.05
C ASN A 150 -17.92 5.97 -0.18
N ASP A 151 -17.21 4.87 -0.33
CA ASP A 151 -17.39 3.65 0.43
C ASP A 151 -16.29 3.42 1.48
N LEU A 152 -15.44 4.43 1.70
CA LEU A 152 -14.49 4.47 2.81
C LEU A 152 -15.12 5.19 4.00
N LEU A 153 -15.01 4.58 5.18
CA LEU A 153 -15.58 5.12 6.42
C LEU A 153 -14.79 6.31 6.97
#